data_871dadf65c8f3eeeaf4bc0c7fe21390c
#
_entry.id   871dadf65c8f3eeeaf4bc0c7fe21390c
#
_cell.length_a   1.000
_cell.length_b   1.000
_cell.length_c   1.000
_cell.angle_alpha   90.00
_cell.angle_beta   90.00
_cell.angle_gamma   90.00
#
_symmetry.space_group_name_H-M   'P 1'
#
loop_
_entity.id
_entity.type
_entity.pdbx_description
1 polymer ?
#
loop_
_entity_poly.entity_id
_entity_poly.type
_entity_poly.pdbx_seq_one_letter_code
_entity_poly.pdbx_strand_id
1 'polypeptide(L)'
;MYEKERQELILTLREKGITNERVLKAFLEVERHLFIPQALHGHAYVDNALPIGFDQTISQPYTVAFMTQVMNPQPGNKILEIGTGSGYQAVILNYLGAKVYSIERNHNLYLRTSQLFDNLGYRIALRCSDGTLGWDEFAPYDGIIVTAGGPEIPTNLKKQLAPGGKLIIPVGDRKSQKMHILQKTGVDSFKTTIVPDFSFVPLIGREGWKIG
;
A
#
# COMPACT_ATOMS: atom_id res chain seq x y z
N MET A 1 0.29 -18.74 16.43
CA MET A 1 0.06 -17.62 17.38
C MET A 1 -0.94 -16.65 16.74
N TYR A 2 -1.83 -16.01 17.52
CA TYR A 2 -2.82 -15.02 17.05
C TYR A 2 -3.87 -15.53 16.03
N GLU A 3 -4.20 -16.81 16.01
CA GLU A 3 -5.18 -17.35 15.06
C GLU A 3 -6.59 -16.79 15.31
N LYS A 4 -7.00 -16.72 16.59
CA LYS A 4 -8.30 -16.18 16.98
C LYS A 4 -8.41 -14.70 16.58
N GLU A 5 -7.41 -13.89 16.88
CA GLU A 5 -7.38 -12.46 16.57
C GLU A 5 -7.39 -12.22 15.06
N ARG A 6 -6.74 -13.08 14.27
CA ARG A 6 -6.81 -13.02 12.80
C ARG A 6 -8.21 -13.30 12.28
N GLN A 7 -8.91 -14.31 12.85
CA GLN A 7 -10.30 -14.62 12.49
C GLN A 7 -11.23 -13.47 12.85
N GLU A 8 -11.09 -12.87 14.03
CA GLU A 8 -11.87 -11.71 14.47
C GLU A 8 -11.65 -10.51 13.53
N LEU A 9 -10.39 -10.27 13.10
CA LEU A 9 -10.10 -9.23 12.09
C LEU A 9 -10.83 -9.52 10.77
N ILE A 10 -10.87 -10.76 10.28
CA ILE A 10 -11.59 -11.10 9.05
C ILE A 10 -13.08 -10.80 9.16
N LEU A 11 -13.70 -11.10 10.30
CA LEU A 11 -15.11 -10.75 10.53
C LEU A 11 -15.32 -9.24 10.46
N THR A 12 -14.46 -8.46 11.13
CA THR A 12 -14.47 -6.99 11.08
C THR A 12 -14.32 -6.45 9.66
N LEU A 13 -13.41 -7.02 8.85
CA LEU A 13 -13.20 -6.61 7.47
C LEU A 13 -14.44 -6.91 6.59
N ARG A 14 -15.08 -8.06 6.79
CA ARG A 14 -16.32 -8.42 6.09
C ARG A 14 -17.45 -7.45 6.43
N GLU A 15 -17.67 -7.13 7.70
CA GLU A 15 -18.66 -6.15 8.15
C GLU A 15 -18.44 -4.77 7.53
N LYS A 16 -17.19 -4.41 7.26
CA LYS A 16 -16.79 -3.16 6.57
C LYS A 16 -16.84 -3.24 5.04
N GLY A 17 -17.35 -4.34 4.46
CA GLY A 17 -17.55 -4.47 3.02
C GLY A 17 -16.39 -5.06 2.23
N ILE A 18 -15.42 -5.70 2.90
CA ILE A 18 -14.41 -6.52 2.18
C ILE A 18 -15.03 -7.87 1.85
N THR A 19 -15.25 -8.12 0.56
CA THR A 19 -15.93 -9.31 0.05
C THR A 19 -15.04 -10.22 -0.80
N ASN A 20 -13.84 -9.74 -1.17
CA ASN A 20 -12.90 -10.51 -1.98
C ASN A 20 -12.21 -11.58 -1.13
N GLU A 21 -12.60 -12.86 -1.33
CA GLU A 21 -12.10 -14.00 -0.56
C GLU A 21 -10.58 -14.18 -0.67
N ARG A 22 -9.97 -13.85 -1.82
CA ARG A 22 -8.51 -13.92 -1.98
C ARG A 22 -7.81 -12.88 -1.09
N VAL A 23 -8.38 -11.68 -0.98
CA VAL A 23 -7.88 -10.63 -0.08
C VAL A 23 -8.03 -11.07 1.37
N LEU A 24 -9.21 -11.53 1.78
CA LEU A 24 -9.44 -12.01 3.14
C LEU A 24 -8.51 -13.17 3.51
N LYS A 25 -8.27 -14.10 2.58
CA LYS A 25 -7.29 -15.18 2.78
C LYS A 25 -5.87 -14.64 2.97
N ALA A 26 -5.45 -13.62 2.20
CA ALA A 26 -4.14 -13.00 2.38
C ALA A 26 -3.97 -12.41 3.79
N PHE A 27 -5.03 -11.81 4.35
CA PHE A 27 -5.02 -11.28 5.73
C PHE A 27 -5.00 -12.36 6.82
N LEU A 28 -5.49 -13.56 6.52
CA LEU A 28 -5.36 -14.72 7.41
C LEU A 28 -3.94 -15.29 7.42
N GLU A 29 -3.30 -15.35 6.24
CA GLU A 29 -2.03 -16.03 6.06
C GLU A 29 -0.82 -15.13 6.34
N VAL A 30 -0.90 -13.85 5.97
CA VAL A 30 0.18 -12.90 6.20
C VAL A 30 0.15 -12.39 7.63
N GLU A 31 1.14 -12.77 8.42
CA GLU A 31 1.22 -12.49 9.85
C GLU A 31 1.60 -11.04 10.14
N ARG A 32 0.58 -10.16 10.26
CA ARG A 32 0.75 -8.71 10.42
C ARG A 32 1.66 -8.33 11.61
N HIS A 33 1.65 -9.11 12.69
CA HIS A 33 2.50 -8.85 13.87
C HIS A 33 4.00 -8.86 13.55
N LEU A 34 4.44 -9.53 12.49
CA LEU A 34 5.84 -9.53 12.05
C LEU A 34 6.29 -8.18 11.46
N PHE A 35 5.36 -7.29 11.13
CA PHE A 35 5.61 -6.01 10.47
C PHE A 35 5.53 -4.80 11.42
N ILE A 36 5.40 -5.04 12.72
CA ILE A 36 5.30 -4.00 13.74
C ILE A 36 6.26 -4.30 14.91
N PRO A 37 6.62 -3.28 15.71
CA PRO A 37 7.42 -3.50 16.92
C PRO A 37 6.79 -4.52 17.88
N GLN A 38 7.62 -5.36 18.51
CA GLN A 38 7.18 -6.43 19.39
C GLN A 38 6.26 -5.95 20.53
N ALA A 39 6.52 -4.76 21.06
CA ALA A 39 5.69 -4.15 22.11
C ALA A 39 4.23 -3.92 21.68
N LEU A 40 3.94 -3.91 20.38
CA LEU A 40 2.61 -3.69 19.80
C LEU A 40 1.94 -4.96 19.27
N HIS A 41 2.57 -6.14 19.42
CA HIS A 41 2.04 -7.40 18.89
C HIS A 41 0.62 -7.71 19.38
N GLY A 42 0.29 -7.37 20.64
CA GLY A 42 -1.06 -7.54 21.20
C GLY A 42 -2.14 -6.69 20.50
N HIS A 43 -1.76 -5.69 19.72
CA HIS A 43 -2.66 -4.82 18.95
C HIS A 43 -2.59 -5.08 17.44
N ALA A 44 -1.78 -6.04 16.99
CA ALA A 44 -1.48 -6.28 15.58
C ALA A 44 -2.74 -6.50 14.72
N TYR A 45 -3.75 -7.11 15.29
CA TYR A 45 -4.96 -7.52 14.58
C TYR A 45 -6.20 -6.68 14.93
N VAL A 46 -6.02 -5.61 15.72
CA VAL A 46 -7.03 -4.57 15.89
C VAL A 46 -7.06 -3.71 14.61
N ASP A 47 -8.24 -3.34 14.14
CA ASP A 47 -8.40 -2.57 12.90
C ASP A 47 -8.02 -1.08 13.08
N ASN A 48 -6.76 -0.85 13.42
CA ASN A 48 -6.16 0.48 13.64
C ASN A 48 -4.78 0.59 12.96
N ALA A 49 -4.39 1.83 12.61
CA ALA A 49 -3.01 2.15 12.27
C ALA A 49 -2.13 2.09 13.53
N LEU A 50 -0.89 1.61 13.39
CA LEU A 50 0.06 1.49 14.49
C LEU A 50 1.40 2.13 14.13
N PRO A 51 2.11 2.75 15.08
CA PRO A 51 3.42 3.35 14.81
C PRO A 51 4.47 2.28 14.49
N ILE A 52 5.31 2.60 13.50
CA ILE A 52 6.45 1.75 13.11
C ILE A 52 7.79 2.46 13.27
N GLY A 53 7.81 3.62 13.93
CA GLY A 53 8.98 4.49 14.06
C GLY A 53 9.11 5.48 12.91
N PHE A 54 10.04 6.43 13.04
CA PHE A 54 10.35 7.47 12.05
C PHE A 54 9.12 8.30 11.63
N ASP A 55 8.20 8.57 12.57
CA ASP A 55 6.91 9.25 12.35
C ASP A 55 6.05 8.60 11.26
N GLN A 56 6.23 7.29 11.06
CA GLN A 56 5.47 6.50 10.11
C GLN A 56 4.59 5.45 10.82
N THR A 57 3.57 4.99 10.12
CA THR A 57 2.64 3.98 10.61
C THR A 57 2.46 2.84 9.62
N ILE A 58 2.19 1.64 10.12
CA ILE A 58 1.52 0.61 9.31
C ILE A 58 0.05 1.00 9.18
N SER A 59 -0.47 1.03 7.97
CA SER A 59 -1.86 1.41 7.70
C SER A 59 -2.85 0.48 8.43
N GLN A 60 -4.03 1.03 8.77
CA GLN A 60 -5.15 0.28 9.29
C GLN A 60 -5.47 -0.92 8.39
N PRO A 61 -5.74 -2.12 8.95
CA PRO A 61 -6.07 -3.32 8.17
C PRO A 61 -7.18 -3.10 7.14
N TYR A 62 -8.28 -2.44 7.52
CA TYR A 62 -9.34 -2.10 6.58
C TYR A 62 -8.85 -1.30 5.38
N THR A 63 -8.00 -0.31 5.59
CA THR A 63 -7.46 0.52 4.52
C THR A 63 -6.62 -0.30 3.54
N VAL A 64 -5.73 -1.17 4.05
CA VAL A 64 -4.94 -2.11 3.24
C VAL A 64 -5.84 -3.05 2.45
N ALA A 65 -6.86 -3.64 3.11
CA ALA A 65 -7.80 -4.57 2.49
C ALA A 65 -8.64 -3.89 1.40
N PHE A 66 -9.14 -2.67 1.68
CA PHE A 66 -9.90 -1.87 0.72
C PHE A 66 -9.09 -1.56 -0.53
N MET A 67 -7.89 -1.00 -0.37
CA MET A 67 -7.01 -0.68 -1.51
C MET A 67 -6.66 -1.94 -2.32
N THR A 68 -6.38 -3.05 -1.65
CA THR A 68 -6.08 -4.33 -2.28
C THR A 68 -7.28 -4.92 -3.02
N GLN A 69 -8.49 -4.86 -2.43
CA GLN A 69 -9.73 -5.31 -3.08
C GLN A 69 -10.03 -4.48 -4.34
N VAL A 70 -9.92 -3.16 -4.26
CA VAL A 70 -10.12 -2.24 -5.40
C VAL A 70 -9.08 -2.46 -6.49
N MET A 71 -7.83 -2.68 -6.12
CA MET A 71 -6.76 -3.04 -7.06
C MET A 71 -7.06 -4.37 -7.74
N ASN A 72 -7.53 -5.35 -6.98
CA ASN A 72 -7.83 -6.72 -7.42
C ASN A 72 -6.67 -7.34 -8.23
N PRO A 73 -5.47 -7.44 -7.64
CA PRO A 73 -4.29 -7.92 -8.35
C PRO A 73 -4.47 -9.36 -8.81
N GLN A 74 -4.07 -9.63 -10.06
CA GLN A 74 -4.03 -10.99 -10.60
C GLN A 74 -2.60 -11.54 -10.54
N PRO A 75 -2.42 -12.87 -10.46
CA PRO A 75 -1.09 -13.46 -10.52
C PRO A 75 -0.31 -12.98 -11.75
N GLY A 76 0.93 -12.57 -11.51
CA GLY A 76 1.81 -12.04 -12.56
C GLY A 76 1.67 -10.53 -12.83
N ASN A 77 0.63 -9.85 -12.33
CA ASN A 77 0.51 -8.40 -12.47
C ASN A 77 1.73 -7.67 -11.88
N LYS A 78 2.21 -6.67 -12.59
CA LYS A 78 3.24 -5.74 -12.10
C LYS A 78 2.58 -4.63 -11.28
N ILE A 79 2.85 -4.61 -9.99
CA ILE A 79 2.30 -3.58 -9.09
C ILE A 79 3.43 -2.75 -8.50
N LEU A 80 3.32 -1.43 -8.64
CA LEU A 80 4.19 -0.48 -7.97
C LEU A 80 3.52 0.00 -6.68
N GLU A 81 4.23 -0.11 -5.57
CA GLU A 81 3.86 0.49 -4.29
C GLU A 81 4.72 1.70 -4.01
N ILE A 82 4.10 2.81 -3.57
CA ILE A 82 4.78 4.01 -3.11
C ILE A 82 4.56 4.17 -1.61
N GLY A 83 5.63 4.08 -0.84
CA GLY A 83 5.61 4.08 0.62
C GLY A 83 5.61 2.66 1.19
N THR A 84 6.74 1.96 1.08
CA THR A 84 6.89 0.58 1.61
C THR A 84 6.59 0.50 3.10
N GLY A 85 7.06 1.47 3.87
CA GLY A 85 6.89 1.52 5.32
C GLY A 85 7.33 0.23 6.01
N SER A 86 6.38 -0.48 6.62
CA SER A 86 6.62 -1.78 7.26
C SER A 86 6.83 -2.93 6.27
N GLY A 87 6.40 -2.78 5.01
CA GLY A 87 6.37 -3.84 4.01
C GLY A 87 5.09 -4.68 3.98
N TYR A 88 4.13 -4.44 4.87
CA TYR A 88 2.94 -5.27 4.99
C TYR A 88 2.07 -5.25 3.72
N GLN A 89 1.78 -4.07 3.15
CA GLN A 89 1.00 -3.96 1.91
C GLN A 89 1.73 -4.66 0.74
N ALA A 90 3.06 -4.50 0.63
CA ALA A 90 3.86 -5.18 -0.40
C ALA A 90 3.74 -6.70 -0.30
N VAL A 91 3.79 -7.25 0.92
CA VAL A 91 3.68 -8.70 1.15
C VAL A 91 2.26 -9.21 0.87
N ILE A 92 1.21 -8.47 1.22
CA ILE A 92 -0.17 -8.81 0.84
C ILE A 92 -0.31 -8.90 -0.69
N LEU A 93 0.23 -7.93 -1.44
CA LEU A 93 0.23 -7.96 -2.91
C LEU A 93 1.02 -9.14 -3.47
N ASN A 94 2.19 -9.41 -2.90
CA ASN A 94 3.03 -10.54 -3.29
C ASN A 94 2.36 -11.90 -3.01
N TYR A 95 1.70 -12.05 -1.85
CA TYR A 95 0.91 -13.25 -1.52
C TYR A 95 -0.19 -13.51 -2.55
N LEU A 96 -0.80 -12.46 -3.08
CA LEU A 96 -1.82 -12.56 -4.15
C LEU A 96 -1.25 -12.88 -5.53
N GLY A 97 0.08 -13.07 -5.64
CA GLY A 97 0.79 -13.45 -6.84
C GLY A 97 1.28 -12.29 -7.71
N ALA A 98 1.20 -11.05 -7.23
CA ALA A 98 1.74 -9.91 -7.96
C ALA A 98 3.28 -9.88 -7.94
N LYS A 99 3.88 -9.36 -9.01
CA LYS A 99 5.27 -8.93 -9.06
C LYS A 99 5.34 -7.52 -8.49
N VAL A 100 5.81 -7.41 -7.25
CA VAL A 100 5.79 -6.15 -6.50
C VAL A 100 7.11 -5.41 -6.64
N TYR A 101 6.99 -4.13 -6.98
CA TYR A 101 8.04 -3.12 -6.95
C TYR A 101 7.63 -2.11 -5.90
N SER A 102 8.50 -1.78 -4.96
CA SER A 102 8.14 -0.88 -3.85
C SER A 102 9.22 0.17 -3.65
N ILE A 103 8.79 1.41 -3.39
CA ILE A 103 9.68 2.55 -3.17
C ILE A 103 9.45 3.08 -1.76
N GLU A 104 10.56 3.19 -1.00
CA GLU A 104 10.58 3.83 0.30
C GLU A 104 11.52 5.04 0.27
N ARG A 105 11.06 6.17 0.78
CA ARG A 105 11.86 7.40 0.85
C ARG A 105 12.76 7.43 2.09
N ASN A 106 12.27 6.90 3.20
CA ASN A 106 13.03 6.87 4.45
C ASN A 106 14.07 5.76 4.41
N HIS A 107 15.36 6.13 4.39
CA HIS A 107 16.47 5.19 4.26
C HIS A 107 16.50 4.15 5.40
N ASN A 108 16.18 4.55 6.63
CA ASN A 108 16.17 3.63 7.78
C ASN A 108 15.02 2.61 7.68
N LEU A 109 13.84 3.04 7.22
CA LEU A 109 12.73 2.12 6.94
C LEU A 109 13.08 1.17 5.80
N TYR A 110 13.67 1.69 4.72
CA TYR A 110 14.14 0.89 3.60
C TYR A 110 15.07 -0.24 4.07
N LEU A 111 16.12 0.08 4.84
CA LEU A 111 17.07 -0.92 5.34
C LEU A 111 16.38 -1.97 6.22
N ARG A 112 15.54 -1.53 7.16
CA ARG A 112 14.82 -2.43 8.07
C ARG A 112 13.86 -3.36 7.30
N THR A 113 13.12 -2.82 6.35
CA THR A 113 12.15 -3.60 5.58
C THR A 113 12.82 -4.53 4.59
N SER A 114 13.94 -4.11 3.98
CA SER A 114 14.77 -5.00 3.16
C SER A 114 15.25 -6.21 3.97
N GLN A 115 15.81 -5.98 5.15
CA GLN A 115 16.24 -7.07 6.04
C GLN A 115 15.07 -7.97 6.47
N LEU A 116 13.89 -7.40 6.71
CA LEU A 116 12.69 -8.17 7.04
C LEU A 116 12.26 -9.07 5.88
N PHE A 117 12.27 -8.56 4.66
CA PHE A 117 11.94 -9.36 3.47
C PHE A 117 12.91 -10.52 3.29
N ASP A 118 14.22 -10.28 3.45
CA ASP A 118 15.24 -11.32 3.38
C ASP A 118 15.01 -12.41 4.44
N ASN A 119 14.76 -12.00 5.70
CA ASN A 119 14.51 -12.92 6.81
C ASN A 119 13.25 -13.78 6.63
N LEU A 120 12.21 -13.21 6.01
CA LEU A 120 10.94 -13.90 5.75
C LEU A 120 10.89 -14.59 4.38
N GLY A 121 11.94 -14.45 3.56
CA GLY A 121 12.05 -15.10 2.25
C GLY A 121 11.18 -14.46 1.15
N TYR A 122 10.74 -13.19 1.33
CA TYR A 122 9.99 -12.48 0.30
C TYR A 122 10.90 -11.89 -0.77
N ARG A 123 10.53 -12.10 -2.05
CA ARG A 123 11.23 -11.54 -3.21
C ARG A 123 10.45 -10.34 -3.76
N ILE A 124 10.66 -9.18 -3.16
CA ILE A 124 10.05 -7.91 -3.53
C ILE A 124 11.16 -6.96 -3.95
N ALA A 125 11.05 -6.37 -5.16
CA ALA A 125 11.99 -5.37 -5.61
C ALA A 125 11.78 -4.08 -4.79
N LEU A 126 12.79 -3.69 -4.02
CA LEU A 126 12.72 -2.54 -3.12
C LEU A 126 13.76 -1.49 -3.50
N ARG A 127 13.37 -0.22 -3.53
CA ARG A 127 14.23 0.92 -3.86
C ARG A 127 14.08 2.03 -2.84
N CYS A 128 15.22 2.60 -2.41
CA CYS A 128 15.23 3.84 -1.62
C CYS A 128 15.27 5.05 -2.55
N SER A 129 14.14 5.77 -2.70
CA SER A 129 14.02 6.89 -3.64
C SER A 129 12.78 7.75 -3.34
N ASP A 130 12.65 8.88 -4.08
CA ASP A 130 11.42 9.66 -4.14
C ASP A 130 10.32 8.90 -4.91
N GLY A 131 9.32 8.41 -4.19
CA GLY A 131 8.23 7.62 -4.76
C GLY A 131 7.32 8.41 -5.70
N THR A 132 7.26 9.75 -5.60
CA THR A 132 6.42 10.58 -6.49
C THR A 132 6.88 10.52 -7.96
N LEU A 133 8.13 10.12 -8.19
CA LEU A 133 8.70 9.94 -9.52
C LEU A 133 8.41 8.56 -10.12
N GLY A 134 7.94 7.62 -9.29
CA GLY A 134 7.75 6.23 -9.71
C GLY A 134 9.05 5.50 -9.98
N TRP A 135 8.97 4.44 -10.80
CA TRP A 135 10.12 3.61 -11.18
C TRP A 135 10.04 3.24 -12.67
N ASP A 136 10.54 4.12 -13.53
CA ASP A 136 10.43 4.02 -15.00
C ASP A 136 11.01 2.73 -15.59
N GLU A 137 12.10 2.22 -14.99
CA GLU A 137 12.80 1.03 -15.50
C GLU A 137 11.89 -0.19 -15.65
N PHE A 138 10.89 -0.33 -14.78
CA PHE A 138 9.96 -1.46 -14.80
C PHE A 138 8.56 -1.11 -15.30
N ALA A 139 8.32 0.15 -15.67
CA ALA A 139 7.04 0.56 -16.27
C ALA A 139 6.81 -0.12 -17.63
N PRO A 140 5.55 -0.29 -18.08
CA PRO A 140 4.33 0.11 -17.41
C PRO A 140 3.87 -0.88 -16.33
N TYR A 141 3.05 -0.39 -15.37
CA TYR A 141 2.48 -1.16 -14.27
C TYR A 141 0.99 -1.43 -14.48
N ASP A 142 0.54 -2.66 -14.15
CA ASP A 142 -0.88 -3.02 -14.14
C ASP A 142 -1.63 -2.31 -13.00
N GLY A 143 -0.90 -1.94 -11.95
CA GLY A 143 -1.44 -1.16 -10.85
C GLY A 143 -0.37 -0.37 -10.10
N ILE A 144 -0.79 0.75 -9.50
CA ILE A 144 0.03 1.56 -8.62
C ILE A 144 -0.77 1.83 -7.35
N ILE A 145 -0.21 1.50 -6.19
CA ILE A 145 -0.79 1.79 -4.86
C ILE A 145 0.11 2.79 -4.15
N VAL A 146 -0.48 3.90 -3.70
CA VAL A 146 0.22 4.92 -2.92
C VAL A 146 -0.29 4.89 -1.48
N THR A 147 0.58 4.58 -0.53
CA THR A 147 0.27 4.42 0.90
C THR A 147 0.56 5.69 1.72
N ALA A 148 0.61 6.84 1.07
CA ALA A 148 0.83 8.16 1.66
C ALA A 148 -0.07 9.19 0.97
N GLY A 149 -0.54 10.21 1.71
CA GLY A 149 -1.47 11.21 1.19
C GLY A 149 -0.77 12.38 0.50
N GLY A 150 -1.09 12.62 -0.77
CA GLY A 150 -0.57 13.74 -1.55
C GLY A 150 -1.52 14.93 -1.65
N PRO A 151 -1.00 16.15 -1.96
CA PRO A 151 -1.85 17.30 -2.27
C PRO A 151 -2.55 17.13 -3.61
N GLU A 152 -1.95 16.39 -4.51
CA GLU A 152 -2.43 16.10 -5.87
C GLU A 152 -1.89 14.74 -6.35
N ILE A 153 -2.35 14.30 -7.52
CA ILE A 153 -1.93 13.02 -8.12
C ILE A 153 -0.66 13.24 -8.93
N PRO A 154 0.48 12.60 -8.56
CA PRO A 154 1.73 12.73 -9.30
C PRO A 154 1.59 12.34 -10.77
N THR A 155 2.04 13.21 -11.67
CA THR A 155 1.93 13.03 -13.12
C THR A 155 2.76 11.83 -13.60
N ASN A 156 3.93 11.62 -13.00
CA ASN A 156 4.79 10.48 -13.34
C ASN A 156 4.11 9.14 -13.06
N LEU A 157 3.36 9.02 -11.96
CA LEU A 157 2.64 7.78 -11.66
C LEU A 157 1.53 7.49 -12.68
N LYS A 158 0.80 8.53 -13.14
CA LYS A 158 -0.20 8.37 -14.21
C LYS A 158 0.42 7.88 -15.53
N LYS A 159 1.58 8.42 -15.89
CA LYS A 159 2.31 8.02 -17.11
C LYS A 159 2.77 6.57 -17.08
N GLN A 160 3.17 6.08 -15.91
CA GLN A 160 3.69 4.73 -15.70
C GLN A 160 2.62 3.64 -15.62
N LEU A 161 1.31 3.98 -15.72
CA LEU A 161 0.23 2.99 -15.79
C LEU A 161 0.15 2.34 -17.18
N ALA A 162 -0.04 1.03 -17.19
CA ALA A 162 -0.44 0.27 -18.36
C ALA A 162 -1.86 0.66 -18.80
N PRO A 163 -2.24 0.47 -20.08
CA PRO A 163 -3.63 0.56 -20.50
C PRO A 163 -4.52 -0.37 -19.66
N GLY A 164 -5.64 0.14 -19.15
CA GLY A 164 -6.53 -0.58 -18.23
C GLY A 164 -6.03 -0.64 -16.77
N GLY A 165 -4.79 -0.25 -16.50
CA GLY A 165 -4.19 -0.23 -15.16
C GLY A 165 -4.87 0.76 -14.22
N LYS A 166 -4.73 0.52 -12.90
CA LYS A 166 -5.31 1.35 -11.85
C LYS A 166 -4.25 2.05 -11.02
N LEU A 167 -4.48 3.33 -10.68
CA LEU A 167 -3.75 4.07 -9.66
C LEU A 167 -4.69 4.33 -8.48
N ILE A 168 -4.28 3.90 -7.30
CA ILE A 168 -5.02 4.13 -6.04
C ILE A 168 -4.15 5.02 -5.15
N ILE A 169 -4.65 6.22 -4.83
CA ILE A 169 -3.89 7.24 -4.12
C ILE A 169 -4.78 8.10 -3.23
N PRO A 170 -4.42 8.32 -1.95
CA PRO A 170 -5.08 9.31 -1.11
C PRO A 170 -4.68 10.73 -1.53
N VAL A 171 -5.66 11.60 -1.77
CA VAL A 171 -5.45 13.01 -2.15
C VAL A 171 -6.28 13.93 -1.27
N GLY A 172 -5.67 14.99 -0.76
CA GLY A 172 -6.33 15.97 0.10
C GLY A 172 -5.32 16.82 0.86
N ASP A 173 -5.72 17.33 2.00
CA ASP A 173 -4.82 18.05 2.90
C ASP A 173 -4.04 17.10 3.83
N ARG A 174 -3.22 17.65 4.75
CA ARG A 174 -2.39 16.85 5.65
C ARG A 174 -3.19 16.12 6.75
N LYS A 175 -4.48 16.42 6.93
CA LYS A 175 -5.33 15.84 7.99
C LYS A 175 -6.33 14.84 7.45
N SER A 176 -6.89 15.11 6.27
CA SER A 176 -7.94 14.30 5.66
C SER A 176 -7.72 14.18 4.16
N GLN A 177 -7.88 12.97 3.64
CA GLN A 177 -7.76 12.68 2.23
C GLN A 177 -8.97 11.88 1.74
N LYS A 178 -9.22 12.00 0.44
CA LYS A 178 -10.15 11.13 -0.30
C LYS A 178 -9.33 10.13 -1.09
N MET A 179 -9.75 8.87 -1.10
CA MET A 179 -9.12 7.85 -1.94
C MET A 179 -9.52 8.05 -3.38
N HIS A 180 -8.58 8.42 -4.22
CA HIS A 180 -8.75 8.52 -5.67
C HIS A 180 -8.37 7.20 -6.31
N ILE A 181 -9.28 6.65 -7.11
CA ILE A 181 -9.11 5.40 -7.88
C ILE A 181 -9.20 5.79 -9.35
N LEU A 182 -8.06 5.84 -10.02
CA LEU A 182 -7.97 6.14 -11.45
C LEU A 182 -7.79 4.85 -12.22
N GLN A 183 -8.61 4.61 -13.24
CA GLN A 183 -8.42 3.55 -14.22
C GLN A 183 -8.07 4.17 -15.57
N LYS A 184 -6.92 3.81 -16.12
CA LYS A 184 -6.46 4.32 -17.43
C LYS A 184 -7.32 3.74 -18.55
N THR A 185 -8.03 4.59 -19.27
CA THR A 185 -8.93 4.21 -20.38
C THR A 185 -8.39 4.57 -21.77
N GLY A 186 -7.35 5.40 -21.82
CA GLY A 186 -6.66 5.83 -23.03
C GLY A 186 -5.28 6.39 -22.70
N VAL A 187 -4.60 7.02 -23.65
CA VAL A 187 -3.24 7.55 -23.46
C VAL A 187 -3.18 8.51 -22.28
N ASP A 188 -4.07 9.52 -22.26
CA ASP A 188 -4.19 10.52 -21.21
C ASP A 188 -5.61 10.58 -20.60
N SER A 189 -6.37 9.50 -20.76
CA SER A 189 -7.76 9.43 -20.29
C SER A 189 -7.89 8.47 -19.12
N PHE A 190 -8.65 8.90 -18.10
CA PHE A 190 -8.85 8.13 -16.89
C PHE A 190 -10.32 8.19 -16.44
N LYS A 191 -10.87 7.04 -16.07
CA LYS A 191 -12.10 6.98 -15.27
C LYS A 191 -11.71 7.11 -13.79
N THR A 192 -12.29 8.09 -13.10
CA THR A 192 -11.97 8.36 -11.68
C THR A 192 -13.16 8.06 -10.79
N THR A 193 -12.91 7.33 -9.70
CA THR A 193 -13.85 7.14 -8.59
C THR A 193 -13.20 7.71 -7.33
N ILE A 194 -13.98 8.39 -6.49
CA ILE A 194 -13.48 9.02 -5.25
C ILE A 194 -14.28 8.47 -4.07
N VAL A 195 -13.55 8.01 -3.04
CA VAL A 195 -14.12 7.50 -1.79
C VAL A 195 -13.63 8.37 -0.63
N PRO A 196 -14.52 8.91 0.21
CA PRO A 196 -14.14 9.81 1.30
C PRO A 196 -13.53 9.08 2.50
N ASP A 197 -13.09 9.86 3.49
CA ASP A 197 -12.78 9.47 4.87
C ASP A 197 -11.56 8.54 5.03
N PHE A 198 -10.42 8.99 4.48
CA PHE A 198 -9.13 8.36 4.73
C PHE A 198 -8.16 9.33 5.41
N SER A 199 -7.20 8.77 6.16
CA SER A 199 -6.10 9.52 6.76
C SER A 199 -4.81 8.76 6.59
N PHE A 200 -3.82 9.42 5.98
CA PHE A 200 -2.49 8.87 5.71
C PHE A 200 -1.39 9.83 6.13
N VAL A 201 -0.20 9.30 6.36
CA VAL A 201 1.02 10.08 6.48
C VAL A 201 1.28 10.86 5.17
N PRO A 202 1.97 12.01 5.21
CA PRO A 202 2.20 12.82 4.02
C PRO A 202 3.06 12.12 2.97
N LEU A 203 2.64 12.16 1.70
CA LEU A 203 3.45 11.81 0.55
C LEU A 203 4.46 12.94 0.29
N ILE A 204 5.70 12.74 0.74
CA ILE A 204 6.78 13.72 0.58
C ILE A 204 7.57 13.43 -0.69
N GLY A 205 7.78 14.43 -1.54
CA GLY A 205 8.57 14.29 -2.76
C GLY A 205 8.42 15.47 -3.71
N ARG A 206 8.99 15.33 -4.91
CA ARG A 206 8.96 16.38 -5.94
C ARG A 206 7.56 16.75 -6.37
N GLU A 207 6.69 15.74 -6.57
CA GLU A 207 5.28 15.89 -6.93
C GLU A 207 4.36 15.59 -5.72
N GLY A 208 4.85 15.81 -4.50
CA GLY A 208 4.12 15.67 -3.24
C GLY A 208 4.32 16.88 -2.33
N TRP A 209 4.13 16.68 -1.04
CA TRP A 209 4.41 17.70 -0.03
C TRP A 209 5.90 18.02 0.02
N LYS A 210 6.23 19.29 0.21
CA LYS A 210 7.61 19.72 0.48
C LYS A 210 7.92 19.49 1.97
N ILE A 211 9.19 19.16 2.26
CA ILE A 211 9.73 19.24 3.61
C ILE A 211 9.80 20.73 3.94
N GLY A 212 9.09 21.16 4.97
CA GLY A 212 9.19 22.51 5.51
C GLY A 212 10.48 22.68 6.29
#